data_3f0466bd8cce199ab9baa02ac0201775
#
_entry.id   3f0466bd8cce199ab9baa02ac0201775
#
_cell.length_a   1.000
_cell.length_b   1.000
_cell.length_c   1.000
_cell.angle_alpha   90.00
_cell.angle_beta   90.00
_cell.angle_gamma   90.00
#
_symmetry.space_group_name_H-M   'P 1'
#
loop_
_entity.id
_entity.type
_entity.pdbx_description
1 polymer ?
#
loop_
_entity_poly.entity_id
_entity_poly.type
_entity_poly.pdbx_seq_one_letter_code
_entity_poly.pdbx_strand_id
1 'polypeptide(L)'
;MYRLFGCLALLACAGLSQNNPAVKPASPPTQKKDSGHLASDDVNLEKKIRARLARSKIATDHFEVHVQGGVATITGHTDVVQHKGTATRLAKSAGAVQVVNRVEASAAAKEKASKNLAEGTRRAQVKRSEPR
;
A
#
# COMPACT_ATOMS: atom_id res chain seq x y z
N MET A 1 -57.37 -7.90 36.61
CA MET A 1 -57.34 -7.17 37.91
C MET A 1 -56.04 -6.36 37.97
N TYR A 2 -56.17 -5.03 37.88
CA TYR A 2 -55.51 -3.98 38.65
C TYR A 2 -53.95 -4.02 38.72
N ARG A 3 -53.14 -2.97 38.56
CA ARG A 3 -53.19 -1.49 38.59
C ARG A 3 -51.84 -1.03 38.05
N LEU A 4 -51.72 -0.15 37.10
CA LEU A 4 -51.54 1.31 37.24
C LEU A 4 -50.67 1.77 38.40
N PHE A 5 -49.53 2.40 38.08
CA PHE A 5 -48.88 3.57 38.65
C PHE A 5 -47.48 3.59 38.09
N GLY A 6 -47.04 4.48 37.29
CA GLY A 6 -47.09 5.94 37.45
C GLY A 6 -45.89 6.40 38.30
N CYS A 7 -44.79 6.74 37.67
CA CYS A 7 -43.97 7.81 38.19
C CYS A 7 -42.96 8.34 37.17
N LEU A 8 -43.23 9.52 36.82
CA LEU A 8 -42.44 10.53 36.16
C LEU A 8 -41.24 10.89 37.01
N ALA A 9 -40.04 10.78 36.48
CA ALA A 9 -38.86 11.48 37.04
C ALA A 9 -37.95 11.95 35.90
N LEU A 10 -38.13 13.19 35.55
CA LEU A 10 -37.16 14.03 34.89
C LEU A 10 -35.90 14.09 35.76
N LEU A 11 -34.76 13.67 35.22
CA LEU A 11 -33.48 14.17 35.68
C LEU A 11 -32.59 14.48 34.50
N ALA A 12 -32.45 15.76 34.25
CA ALA A 12 -31.44 16.34 33.42
C ALA A 12 -30.06 15.95 33.99
N CYS A 13 -29.23 15.34 33.20
CA CYS A 13 -27.82 15.27 33.51
C CYS A 13 -26.99 15.75 32.33
N ALA A 14 -26.39 16.85 32.65
CA ALA A 14 -25.46 17.68 31.93
C ALA A 14 -24.42 16.93 31.10
N GLY A 15 -24.06 17.58 30.02
CA GLY A 15 -23.03 17.27 29.06
C GLY A 15 -21.72 16.76 29.62
N LEU A 16 -21.29 15.65 29.09
CA LEU A 16 -19.88 15.36 28.92
C LEU A 16 -19.56 15.60 27.45
N SER A 17 -19.02 16.79 27.25
CA SER A 17 -18.33 17.18 26.03
C SER A 17 -17.15 16.25 25.83
N GLN A 18 -17.33 15.16 25.09
CA GLN A 18 -16.21 14.40 24.58
C GLN A 18 -15.62 15.20 23.43
N ASN A 19 -14.57 15.94 23.78
CA ASN A 19 -13.60 16.44 22.81
C ASN A 19 -12.91 15.23 22.18
N ASN A 20 -13.55 14.67 21.19
CA ASN A 20 -12.94 13.77 20.25
C ASN A 20 -12.12 14.67 19.31
N PRO A 21 -10.77 14.63 19.34
CA PRO A 21 -10.01 15.32 18.31
C PRO A 21 -10.42 14.69 16.99
N ALA A 22 -11.06 15.48 16.15
CA ALA A 22 -11.45 15.10 14.81
C ALA A 22 -10.27 14.43 14.11
N VAL A 23 -10.32 13.11 14.01
CA VAL A 23 -9.57 12.38 13.00
C VAL A 23 -10.08 12.95 11.69
N LYS A 24 -9.30 13.87 11.15
CA LYS A 24 -9.50 14.43 9.83
C LYS A 24 -9.64 13.24 8.89
N PRO A 25 -10.81 12.98 8.28
CA PRO A 25 -10.93 11.92 7.31
C PRO A 25 -9.87 12.23 6.25
N ALA A 26 -8.90 11.32 6.08
CA ALA A 26 -7.97 11.38 4.99
C ALA A 26 -8.82 11.46 3.72
N SER A 27 -8.80 12.62 3.09
CA SER A 27 -9.46 12.83 1.81
C SER A 27 -9.05 11.68 0.90
N PRO A 28 -9.99 10.96 0.26
CA PRO A 28 -9.63 9.96 -0.72
C PRO A 28 -8.71 10.66 -1.73
N PRO A 29 -7.63 10.00 -2.19
CA PRO A 29 -6.73 10.62 -3.14
C PRO A 29 -7.57 11.11 -4.31
N THR A 30 -7.56 12.41 -4.53
CA THR A 30 -8.22 13.06 -5.65
C THR A 30 -7.68 12.39 -6.90
N GLN A 31 -8.46 11.46 -7.45
CA GLN A 31 -8.21 10.91 -8.76
C GLN A 31 -8.32 12.10 -9.71
N LYS A 32 -7.19 12.66 -10.10
CA LYS A 32 -7.13 13.49 -11.28
C LYS A 32 -7.58 12.59 -12.43
N LYS A 33 -8.81 12.75 -12.77
CA LYS A 33 -9.47 12.17 -13.91
C LYS A 33 -8.90 12.87 -15.15
N ASP A 34 -7.70 12.50 -15.52
CA ASP A 34 -7.21 12.78 -16.87
C ASP A 34 -7.89 11.78 -17.79
N SER A 35 -9.11 12.13 -18.16
CA SER A 35 -9.99 11.48 -19.09
C SER A 35 -9.45 11.64 -20.53
N GLY A 36 -8.42 10.90 -20.85
CA GLY A 36 -7.78 10.90 -22.16
C GLY A 36 -7.01 9.63 -22.48
N HIS A 37 -6.88 8.70 -21.55
CA HIS A 37 -6.20 7.44 -21.79
C HIS A 37 -7.18 6.47 -22.46
N LEU A 38 -7.10 6.40 -23.78
CA LEU A 38 -7.87 5.44 -24.59
C LEU A 38 -7.47 4.02 -24.19
N ALA A 39 -8.41 3.09 -24.18
CA ALA A 39 -8.18 1.68 -23.82
C ALA A 39 -7.01 1.03 -24.59
N SER A 40 -6.71 1.51 -25.80
CA SER A 40 -5.55 1.11 -26.61
C SER A 40 -4.22 1.47 -25.92
N ASP A 41 -4.15 2.59 -25.24
CA ASP A 41 -2.94 3.04 -24.55
C ASP A 41 -2.70 2.22 -23.29
N ASP A 42 -3.75 1.82 -22.59
CA ASP A 42 -3.66 0.93 -21.42
C ASP A 42 -3.10 -0.44 -21.82
N VAL A 43 -3.57 -1.03 -22.93
CA VAL A 43 -3.06 -2.31 -23.45
C VAL A 43 -1.58 -2.19 -23.84
N ASN A 44 -1.20 -1.09 -24.49
CA ASN A 44 0.18 -0.84 -24.86
C ASN A 44 1.07 -0.64 -23.64
N LEU A 45 0.60 0.08 -22.64
CA LEU A 45 1.29 0.30 -21.38
C LEU A 45 1.45 -1.01 -20.60
N GLU A 46 0.42 -1.84 -20.55
CA GLU A 46 0.47 -3.17 -19.93
C GLU A 46 1.55 -4.05 -20.57
N LYS A 47 1.58 -4.11 -21.92
CA LYS A 47 2.62 -4.84 -22.68
C LYS A 47 4.02 -4.31 -22.36
N LYS A 48 4.20 -2.99 -22.29
CA LYS A 48 5.48 -2.37 -21.93
C LYS A 48 5.93 -2.75 -20.51
N ILE A 49 5.01 -2.73 -19.56
CA ILE A 49 5.32 -3.10 -18.17
C ILE A 49 5.71 -4.58 -18.10
N ARG A 50 4.89 -5.47 -18.70
CA ARG A 50 5.19 -6.92 -18.76
C ARG A 50 6.55 -7.20 -19.41
N ALA A 51 6.87 -6.55 -20.53
CA ALA A 51 8.15 -6.72 -21.21
C ALA A 51 9.33 -6.27 -20.34
N ARG A 52 9.18 -5.19 -19.55
CA ARG A 52 10.22 -4.74 -18.62
C ARG A 52 10.39 -5.69 -17.43
N LEU A 53 9.29 -6.20 -16.88
CA LEU A 53 9.33 -7.22 -15.82
C LEU A 53 10.03 -8.49 -16.31
N ALA A 54 9.69 -8.98 -17.50
CA ALA A 54 10.29 -10.17 -18.10
C ALA A 54 11.80 -10.05 -18.38
N ARG A 55 12.29 -8.84 -18.63
CA ARG A 55 13.73 -8.56 -18.84
C ARG A 55 14.48 -8.25 -17.55
N SER A 56 13.79 -8.17 -16.44
CA SER A 56 14.38 -7.80 -15.16
C SER A 56 14.77 -9.03 -14.35
N LYS A 57 15.57 -8.82 -13.29
CA LYS A 57 15.95 -9.87 -12.35
C LYS A 57 14.76 -10.48 -11.56
N ILE A 58 13.59 -9.85 -11.64
CA ILE A 58 12.36 -10.28 -10.96
C ILE A 58 11.41 -11.05 -11.88
N ALA A 59 11.86 -11.46 -13.06
CA ALA A 59 11.08 -12.23 -14.02
C ALA A 59 10.62 -13.59 -13.49
N THR A 60 11.39 -14.16 -12.56
CA THR A 60 11.09 -15.45 -11.92
C THR A 60 9.87 -15.43 -11.01
N ASP A 61 9.45 -14.25 -10.54
CA ASP A 61 8.33 -14.13 -9.61
C ASP A 61 6.95 -14.14 -10.29
N HIS A 62 6.91 -14.20 -11.63
CA HIS A 62 5.68 -14.30 -12.45
C HIS A 62 4.59 -13.28 -12.05
N PHE A 63 4.95 -12.00 -11.97
CA PHE A 63 3.99 -10.96 -11.63
C PHE A 63 2.96 -10.76 -12.75
N GLU A 64 1.71 -10.67 -12.36
CA GLU A 64 0.64 -10.24 -13.23
C GLU A 64 0.47 -8.73 -13.20
N VAL A 65 0.20 -8.15 -14.37
CA VAL A 65 -0.02 -6.71 -14.51
C VAL A 65 -1.33 -6.49 -15.24
N HIS A 66 -2.13 -5.60 -14.71
CA HIS A 66 -3.34 -5.11 -15.35
C HIS A 66 -3.33 -3.59 -15.33
N VAL A 67 -3.62 -2.97 -16.46
CA VAL A 67 -3.65 -1.51 -16.59
C VAL A 67 -5.05 -1.06 -16.95
N GLN A 68 -5.54 -0.06 -16.22
CA GLN A 68 -6.82 0.57 -16.46
C GLN A 68 -6.75 2.08 -16.17
N GLY A 69 -7.05 2.90 -17.17
CA GLY A 69 -7.01 4.36 -17.03
C GLY A 69 -5.63 4.89 -16.62
N GLY A 70 -4.54 4.28 -17.12
CA GLY A 70 -3.17 4.64 -16.76
C GLY A 70 -2.73 4.16 -15.38
N VAL A 71 -3.60 3.46 -14.63
CA VAL A 71 -3.29 2.86 -13.33
C VAL A 71 -2.85 1.42 -13.52
N ALA A 72 -1.60 1.11 -13.18
CA ALA A 72 -1.07 -0.24 -13.25
C ALA A 72 -1.27 -0.97 -11.92
N THR A 73 -2.05 -2.04 -11.92
CA THR A 73 -2.20 -2.96 -10.78
C THR A 73 -1.26 -4.15 -10.99
N ILE A 74 -0.39 -4.39 -10.03
CA ILE A 74 0.57 -5.52 -10.05
C ILE A 74 0.18 -6.48 -8.94
N THR A 75 -0.01 -7.76 -9.30
CA THR A 75 -0.33 -8.85 -8.38
C THR A 75 0.72 -9.96 -8.52
N GLY A 76 0.76 -10.85 -7.54
CA GLY A 76 1.66 -11.99 -7.52
C GLY A 76 2.31 -12.23 -6.16
N HIS A 77 3.23 -13.19 -6.11
CA HIS A 77 3.98 -13.56 -4.91
C HIS A 77 5.48 -13.41 -5.17
N THR A 78 6.23 -13.15 -4.12
CA THR A 78 7.70 -13.04 -4.21
C THR A 78 8.36 -13.59 -2.96
N ASP A 79 9.52 -14.22 -3.15
CA ASP A 79 10.37 -14.66 -2.04
C ASP A 79 11.43 -13.63 -1.64
N VAL A 80 11.38 -12.44 -2.26
CA VAL A 80 12.30 -11.34 -1.97
C VAL A 80 11.53 -10.03 -1.82
N VAL A 81 11.51 -9.45 -0.62
CA VAL A 81 10.76 -8.22 -0.31
C VAL A 81 11.13 -7.05 -1.23
N GLN A 82 12.40 -6.93 -1.63
CA GLN A 82 12.86 -5.87 -2.53
C GLN A 82 12.24 -5.96 -3.94
N HIS A 83 11.82 -7.14 -4.40
CA HIS A 83 11.18 -7.33 -5.71
C HIS A 83 9.88 -6.57 -5.81
N LYS A 84 9.12 -6.47 -4.71
CA LYS A 84 7.91 -5.65 -4.63
C LYS A 84 8.17 -4.18 -4.99
N GLY A 85 9.23 -3.60 -4.43
CA GLY A 85 9.64 -2.22 -4.74
C GLY A 85 10.16 -2.06 -6.17
N THR A 86 10.90 -3.06 -6.65
CA THR A 86 11.43 -3.07 -8.03
C THR A 86 10.30 -3.12 -9.05
N ALA A 87 9.27 -3.96 -8.84
CA ALA A 87 8.10 -4.04 -9.70
C ALA A 87 7.39 -2.68 -9.83
N THR A 88 7.17 -1.99 -8.69
CA THR A 88 6.59 -0.63 -8.69
C THR A 88 7.44 0.35 -9.49
N ARG A 89 8.76 0.32 -9.33
CA ARG A 89 9.68 1.22 -10.04
C ARG A 89 9.66 0.97 -11.54
N LEU A 90 9.64 -0.29 -11.96
CA LEU A 90 9.58 -0.66 -13.37
C LEU A 90 8.27 -0.23 -14.03
N ALA A 91 7.14 -0.38 -13.35
CA ALA A 91 5.84 0.08 -13.84
C ALA A 91 5.80 1.61 -14.01
N LYS A 92 6.29 2.36 -13.02
CA LYS A 92 6.40 3.82 -13.12
C LYS A 92 7.31 4.25 -14.27
N SER A 93 8.45 3.59 -14.45
CA SER A 93 9.38 3.88 -15.54
C SER A 93 8.85 3.50 -16.93
N ALA A 94 7.83 2.64 -17.00
CA ALA A 94 7.15 2.30 -18.24
C ALA A 94 6.12 3.36 -18.67
N GLY A 95 5.74 4.27 -17.76
CA GLY A 95 4.80 5.34 -17.99
C GLY A 95 3.47 5.23 -17.25
N ALA A 96 3.36 4.34 -16.26
CA ALA A 96 2.16 4.27 -15.43
C ALA A 96 2.01 5.56 -14.59
N VAL A 97 0.83 6.17 -14.68
CA VAL A 97 0.47 7.37 -13.91
C VAL A 97 0.41 7.04 -12.42
N GLN A 98 -0.21 5.90 -12.11
CA GLN A 98 -0.30 5.37 -10.76
C GLN A 98 0.00 3.87 -10.76
N VAL A 99 0.58 3.38 -9.66
CA VAL A 99 0.87 1.95 -9.48
C VAL A 99 0.25 1.47 -8.18
N VAL A 100 -0.65 0.51 -8.28
CA VAL A 100 -1.23 -0.23 -7.17
C VAL A 100 -0.49 -1.55 -7.05
N ASN A 101 0.33 -1.70 -6.01
CA ASN A 101 1.15 -2.88 -5.81
C ASN A 101 0.50 -3.80 -4.76
N ARG A 102 -0.08 -4.90 -5.22
CA ARG A 102 -0.70 -5.96 -4.41
C ARG A 102 0.17 -7.23 -4.34
N VAL A 103 1.45 -7.11 -4.65
CA VAL A 103 2.39 -8.22 -4.54
C VAL A 103 2.54 -8.64 -3.08
N GLU A 104 2.45 -9.94 -2.81
CA GLU A 104 2.62 -10.51 -1.49
C GLU A 104 4.03 -11.10 -1.34
N ALA A 105 4.71 -10.74 -0.26
CA ALA A 105 5.98 -11.36 0.09
C ALA A 105 5.74 -12.56 1.00
N SER A 106 6.45 -13.67 0.74
CA SER A 106 6.38 -14.87 1.57
C SER A 106 6.81 -14.60 3.02
N ALA A 107 6.35 -15.42 3.96
CA ALA A 107 6.76 -15.30 5.36
C ALA A 107 8.28 -15.41 5.52
N ALA A 108 8.91 -16.34 4.79
CA ALA A 108 10.36 -16.51 4.79
C ALA A 108 11.09 -15.26 4.24
N ALA A 109 10.53 -14.60 3.22
CA ALA A 109 11.08 -13.36 2.68
C ALA A 109 11.03 -12.21 3.70
N LYS A 110 9.92 -12.09 4.42
CA LYS A 110 9.74 -11.09 5.48
C LYS A 110 10.74 -11.32 6.62
N GLU A 111 10.91 -12.57 7.03
CA GLU A 111 11.87 -12.93 8.08
C GLU A 111 13.32 -12.63 7.68
N LYS A 112 13.74 -13.01 6.46
CA LYS A 112 15.06 -12.67 5.92
C LYS A 112 15.28 -11.16 5.86
N ALA A 113 14.25 -10.40 5.43
CA ALA A 113 14.35 -8.94 5.37
C ALA A 113 14.50 -8.31 6.76
N SER A 114 13.80 -8.80 7.77
CA SER A 114 13.92 -8.32 9.15
C SER A 114 15.29 -8.62 9.76
N LYS A 115 15.84 -9.81 9.53
CA LYS A 115 17.20 -10.18 9.95
C LYS A 115 18.25 -9.28 9.31
N ASN A 116 18.17 -9.06 7.99
CA ASN A 116 19.08 -8.19 7.26
C ASN A 116 19.02 -6.73 7.75
N LEU A 117 17.83 -6.26 8.09
CA LEU A 117 17.65 -4.92 8.64
C LEU A 117 18.29 -4.80 10.03
N ALA A 118 18.09 -5.78 10.90
CA ALA A 118 18.69 -5.82 12.23
C ALA A 118 20.23 -5.86 12.16
N GLU A 119 20.80 -6.66 11.26
CA GLU A 119 22.26 -6.69 11.04
C GLU A 119 22.79 -5.37 10.47
N GLY A 120 22.06 -4.76 9.51
CA GLY A 120 22.43 -3.47 8.95
C GLY A 120 22.47 -2.36 10.02
N THR A 121 21.49 -2.36 10.91
CA THR A 121 21.43 -1.42 12.03
C THR A 121 22.61 -1.65 13.01
N ARG A 122 22.91 -2.90 13.32
CA ARG A 122 24.03 -3.28 14.19
C ARG A 122 25.37 -2.83 13.63
N ARG A 123 25.63 -3.05 12.34
CA ARG A 123 26.85 -2.61 11.64
C ARG A 123 26.97 -1.09 11.61
N ALA A 124 25.88 -0.37 11.43
CA ALA A 124 25.88 1.09 11.43
C ALA A 124 26.19 1.67 12.82
N GLN A 125 25.74 1.02 13.88
CA GLN A 125 26.05 1.43 15.27
C GLN A 125 27.52 1.21 15.60
N VAL A 126 28.08 0.06 15.26
CA VAL A 126 29.51 -0.24 15.48
C VAL A 126 30.39 0.79 14.78
N LYS A 127 30.10 1.10 13.52
CA LYS A 127 30.87 2.10 12.76
C LYS A 127 30.83 3.51 13.35
N ARG A 128 29.77 3.87 14.07
CA ARG A 128 29.66 5.16 14.76
C ARG A 128 30.41 5.21 16.09
N SER A 129 30.61 4.07 16.72
CA SER A 129 31.29 3.96 18.01
C SER A 129 32.81 3.85 17.92
N GLU A 130 33.38 3.65 16.73
CA GLU A 130 34.83 3.68 16.54
C GLU A 130 35.34 5.13 16.60
N PRO A 131 36.21 5.48 17.58
CA PRO A 131 36.83 6.81 17.62
C PRO A 131 37.77 6.96 16.42
N ARG A 132 37.73 8.14 15.78
CA ARG A 132 38.69 8.53 14.75
C ARG A 132 40.02 8.88 15.37
#